data_ae090272782624fd2258499f96359286
#
_entry.id   ae090272782624fd2258499f96359286
#
_cell.length_a   1.000
_cell.length_b   1.000
_cell.length_c   1.000
_cell.angle_alpha   90.00
_cell.angle_beta   90.00
_cell.angle_gamma   90.00
#
_symmetry.space_group_name_H-M   'P 1'
#
loop_
_entity.id
_entity.type
_entity.pdbx_description
1 polymer ?
#
loop_
_entity_poly.entity_id
_entity_poly.type
_entity_poly.pdbx_seq_one_letter_code
_entity_poly.pdbx_strand_id
1 'polypeptide(L)'
;MKNKGMNSMAQNGSIKLPAYVLHDCKPQDVGRSMIEHGYQKQPFYIFDLDEAYRRIQVFRNAMPRVQVFYAMQSNDTEMMMKLAISCGLSFSCSSPTELYKLRHLNISPETILYTMPSKTAAHMEYARDSGIKYTTFDSSQELKKLKENWPDARLLLRIRVGSGDEIKLEEKFGCDFKSEAVKLLDEAADLGLRVIGVAFHVGSMCTTASSYLLGFTYARALFDHETKAGRKMTVVDIGGGFCGDKETGIDEVSKVINKTIEELFPDPNVKIISEPGRYFCESAFTLYCSINSVRKSKREDKTVNMIYLNDGIYGTIRFVNHKPTKFKRHDSADSSNLQEVILWGPSCDSYDQVMKEVVLELPPITANDWLVFSNHGAYTITYETRFSSLMTPLIRTVVSWDTMLKLKNSKVFSSRDFIVHPDNSMALPITMPPLLTKSEPSSKKVRRHPQIPTLTV
;
A
#
# COMPACT_ATOMS: atom_id res chain seq x y z
N MET A 1 -33.79 15.33 -0.21
CA MET A 1 -33.94 14.09 0.58
C MET A 1 -32.57 13.70 1.11
N LYS A 2 -32.36 13.75 2.42
CA LYS A 2 -31.07 13.62 3.08
C LYS A 2 -30.56 12.17 3.04
N ASN A 3 -29.29 12.02 2.62
CA ASN A 3 -28.49 10.79 2.55
C ASN A 3 -28.63 9.87 3.79
N LYS A 4 -29.51 8.89 3.74
CA LYS A 4 -29.62 7.80 4.72
C LYS A 4 -28.99 6.47 4.26
N GLY A 5 -28.37 6.43 3.08
CA GLY A 5 -27.89 5.18 2.46
C GLY A 5 -26.42 4.83 2.68
N MET A 6 -25.59 5.74 3.22
CA MET A 6 -24.13 5.51 3.31
C MET A 6 -23.60 5.11 4.70
N ASN A 7 -24.47 5.05 5.70
CA ASN A 7 -24.02 4.74 7.09
C ASN A 7 -23.77 3.26 7.39
N SER A 8 -23.90 2.34 6.42
CA SER A 8 -23.70 0.90 6.67
C SER A 8 -22.36 0.35 6.14
N MET A 9 -21.49 1.18 5.54
CA MET A 9 -20.23 0.70 4.94
C MET A 9 -18.98 0.84 5.83
N ALA A 10 -19.11 1.35 7.05
CA ALA A 10 -17.94 1.64 7.88
C ALA A 10 -18.00 0.95 9.24
N GLN A 11 -17.99 -0.38 9.25
CA GLN A 11 -17.65 -1.13 10.48
C GLN A 11 -16.85 -2.39 10.11
N ASN A 12 -15.69 -2.21 9.47
CA ASN A 12 -14.60 -3.14 9.67
C ASN A 12 -13.84 -2.62 10.90
N GLY A 13 -14.24 -3.07 12.08
CA GLY A 13 -13.49 -2.85 13.29
C GLY A 13 -12.19 -3.65 13.27
N SER A 14 -11.19 -3.20 12.48
CA SER A 14 -9.82 -3.65 12.71
C SER A 14 -9.47 -3.30 14.14
N ILE A 15 -9.03 -4.29 14.91
CA ILE A 15 -8.59 -4.10 16.29
C ILE A 15 -7.46 -3.09 16.26
N LYS A 16 -7.68 -1.88 16.78
CA LYS A 16 -6.66 -0.84 16.87
C LYS A 16 -5.69 -1.24 17.96
N LEU A 17 -4.50 -1.63 17.56
CA LEU A 17 -3.42 -1.95 18.49
C LEU A 17 -2.44 -0.78 18.56
N PRO A 18 -2.06 -0.33 19.75
CA PRO A 18 -1.01 0.66 19.91
C PRO A 18 0.35 0.08 19.49
N ALA A 19 1.31 0.97 19.19
CA ALA A 19 2.67 0.58 18.88
C ALA A 19 3.43 0.20 20.16
N TYR A 20 4.17 -0.90 20.12
CA TYR A 20 5.05 -1.32 21.21
C TYR A 20 6.38 -0.56 21.10
N VAL A 21 6.74 0.16 22.16
CA VAL A 21 8.03 0.87 22.21
C VAL A 21 9.12 -0.13 22.60
N LEU A 22 10.11 -0.26 21.71
CA LEU A 22 11.22 -1.18 21.87
C LEU A 22 12.40 -0.48 22.56
N HIS A 23 13.00 -1.21 23.50
CA HIS A 23 14.27 -0.87 24.13
C HIS A 23 15.28 -1.98 23.81
N ASP A 24 16.37 -1.67 23.14
CA ASP A 24 17.49 -2.58 22.84
C ASP A 24 17.14 -3.91 22.17
N CYS A 25 15.97 -3.98 21.50
CA CYS A 25 15.58 -5.16 20.73
C CYS A 25 15.12 -4.79 19.30
N LYS A 26 15.22 -5.76 18.40
CA LYS A 26 14.86 -5.59 16.97
C LYS A 26 13.39 -6.00 16.72
N PRO A 27 12.75 -5.46 15.69
CA PRO A 27 11.40 -5.87 15.29
C PRO A 27 11.25 -7.40 15.13
N GLN A 28 12.27 -8.08 14.60
CA GLN A 28 12.28 -9.53 14.40
C GLN A 28 12.23 -10.31 15.73
N ASP A 29 12.81 -9.76 16.82
CA ASP A 29 12.79 -10.39 18.14
C ASP A 29 11.37 -10.41 18.72
N VAL A 30 10.56 -9.40 18.38
CA VAL A 30 9.13 -9.38 18.76
C VAL A 30 8.40 -10.52 18.04
N GLY A 31 8.57 -10.65 16.71
CA GLY A 31 7.97 -11.74 15.94
C GLY A 31 8.40 -13.11 16.48
N ARG A 32 9.68 -13.27 16.81
CA ARG A 32 10.23 -14.48 17.43
C ARG A 32 9.54 -14.78 18.76
N SER A 33 9.50 -13.80 19.66
CA SER A 33 8.86 -13.96 20.98
C SER A 33 7.39 -14.36 20.88
N MET A 34 6.64 -13.75 19.93
CA MET A 34 5.26 -14.09 19.68
C MET A 34 5.05 -15.57 19.30
N ILE A 35 5.96 -16.12 18.49
CA ILE A 35 5.92 -17.51 18.03
C ILE A 35 6.38 -18.47 19.12
N GLU A 36 7.54 -18.23 19.73
CA GLU A 36 8.18 -19.15 20.67
C GLU A 36 7.36 -19.33 21.97
N HIS A 37 6.69 -18.27 22.44
CA HIS A 37 5.83 -18.34 23.61
C HIS A 37 4.36 -18.70 23.30
N GLY A 38 4.05 -18.93 22.00
CA GLY A 38 2.70 -19.33 21.59
C GLY A 38 1.63 -18.24 21.76
N TYR A 39 2.04 -16.98 21.81
CA TYR A 39 1.15 -15.84 22.00
C TYR A 39 0.30 -15.53 20.77
N GLN A 40 0.75 -15.93 19.59
CA GLN A 40 0.06 -15.73 18.33
C GLN A 40 -0.04 -17.06 17.57
N LYS A 41 -1.27 -17.42 17.20
CA LYS A 41 -1.55 -18.65 16.42
C LYS A 41 -2.02 -18.34 15.02
N GLN A 42 -2.64 -17.17 14.82
CA GLN A 42 -3.09 -16.69 13.51
C GLN A 42 -1.97 -15.95 12.80
N PRO A 43 -2.04 -15.77 11.46
CA PRO A 43 -1.04 -14.98 10.75
C PRO A 43 -1.00 -13.55 11.29
N PHE A 44 0.17 -12.95 11.30
CA PHE A 44 0.34 -11.59 11.82
C PHE A 44 1.48 -10.86 11.13
N TYR A 45 1.38 -9.54 11.14
CA TYR A 45 2.44 -8.64 10.70
C TYR A 45 3.20 -8.05 11.87
N ILE A 46 4.50 -7.90 11.69
CA ILE A 46 5.30 -6.92 12.43
C ILE A 46 5.48 -5.71 11.52
N PHE A 47 4.99 -4.55 11.96
CA PHE A 47 5.19 -3.26 11.31
C PHE A 47 6.29 -2.49 12.04
N ASP A 48 7.43 -2.35 11.40
CA ASP A 48 8.57 -1.55 11.84
C ASP A 48 8.34 -0.08 11.48
N LEU A 49 7.87 0.72 12.44
CA LEU A 49 7.56 2.13 12.23
C LEU A 49 8.83 2.97 11.99
N ASP A 50 9.97 2.54 12.56
CA ASP A 50 11.25 3.20 12.35
C ASP A 50 11.73 3.07 10.91
N GLU A 51 11.58 1.89 10.31
CA GLU A 51 11.94 1.67 8.91
C GLU A 51 11.10 2.54 7.98
N ALA A 52 9.78 2.59 8.16
CA ALA A 52 8.92 3.45 7.36
C ALA A 52 9.28 4.94 7.55
N TYR A 53 9.54 5.38 8.79
CA TYR A 53 10.00 6.74 9.08
C TYR A 53 11.32 7.05 8.39
N ARG A 54 12.30 6.15 8.51
CA ARG A 54 13.62 6.26 7.88
C ARG A 54 13.49 6.41 6.35
N ARG A 55 12.67 5.59 5.71
CA ARG A 55 12.44 5.62 4.26
C ARG A 55 11.86 6.97 3.81
N ILE A 56 10.93 7.52 4.56
CA ILE A 56 10.39 8.87 4.28
C ILE A 56 11.50 9.92 4.36
N GLN A 57 12.35 9.88 5.39
CA GLN A 57 13.43 10.84 5.54
C GLN A 57 14.48 10.70 4.42
N VAL A 58 14.88 9.47 4.08
CA VAL A 58 15.81 9.20 2.97
C VAL A 58 15.29 9.75 1.65
N PHE A 59 14.03 9.50 1.32
CA PHE A 59 13.41 10.00 0.08
C PHE A 59 13.45 11.53 0.01
N ARG A 60 13.06 12.21 1.08
CA ARG A 60 13.04 13.68 1.14
C ARG A 60 14.43 14.30 1.03
N ASN A 61 15.41 13.68 1.67
CA ASN A 61 16.80 14.14 1.61
C ASN A 61 17.41 13.91 0.22
N ALA A 62 17.08 12.78 -0.41
CA ALA A 62 17.56 12.45 -1.74
C ALA A 62 16.96 13.34 -2.85
N MET A 63 15.71 13.81 -2.68
CA MET A 63 14.99 14.62 -3.68
C MET A 63 14.30 15.83 -3.02
N PRO A 64 15.05 16.86 -2.60
CA PRO A 64 14.54 17.97 -1.78
C PRO A 64 13.53 18.87 -2.53
N ARG A 65 13.57 18.90 -3.88
CA ARG A 65 12.59 19.66 -4.69
C ARG A 65 11.29 18.88 -4.97
N VAL A 66 11.23 17.60 -4.63
CA VAL A 66 10.07 16.74 -4.90
C VAL A 66 9.14 16.70 -3.69
N GLN A 67 7.94 17.22 -3.85
CA GLN A 67 6.90 17.12 -2.83
C GLN A 67 6.23 15.74 -2.91
N VAL A 68 6.13 15.07 -1.77
CA VAL A 68 5.56 13.72 -1.68
C VAL A 68 4.06 13.77 -1.50
N PHE A 69 3.35 13.03 -2.37
CA PHE A 69 1.96 12.64 -2.24
C PHE A 69 1.90 11.13 -2.00
N TYR A 70 1.78 10.71 -0.76
CA TYR A 70 1.78 9.27 -0.41
C TYR A 70 0.64 8.54 -1.10
N ALA A 71 0.99 7.54 -1.93
CA ALA A 71 0.02 6.68 -2.60
C ALA A 71 -0.56 5.67 -1.60
N MET A 72 -1.66 6.05 -0.93
CA MET A 72 -2.27 5.25 0.13
C MET A 72 -2.81 3.90 -0.33
N GLN A 73 -3.04 3.73 -1.63
CA GLN A 73 -3.39 2.44 -2.23
C GLN A 73 -2.37 1.33 -1.92
N SER A 74 -1.10 1.69 -1.69
CA SER A 74 -0.05 0.73 -1.35
C SER A 74 -0.21 0.14 0.03
N ASN A 75 -0.56 0.96 1.02
CA ASN A 75 -0.82 0.57 2.40
C ASN A 75 -1.57 1.69 3.13
N ASP A 76 -2.81 1.47 3.48
CA ASP A 76 -3.69 2.44 4.13
C ASP A 76 -3.98 2.11 5.60
N THR A 77 -3.10 1.33 6.23
CA THR A 77 -3.21 1.01 7.65
C THR A 77 -3.11 2.26 8.53
N GLU A 78 -3.84 2.27 9.63
CA GLU A 78 -3.97 3.48 10.47
C GLU A 78 -2.61 4.05 10.92
N MET A 79 -1.69 3.17 11.37
CA MET A 79 -0.37 3.62 11.84
C MET A 79 0.51 4.14 10.71
N MET A 80 0.45 3.55 9.51
CA MET A 80 1.14 4.08 8.34
C MET A 80 0.58 5.44 7.92
N MET A 81 -0.74 5.62 7.95
CA MET A 81 -1.38 6.89 7.65
C MET A 81 -1.02 7.96 8.69
N LYS A 82 -1.05 7.64 9.99
CA LYS A 82 -0.60 8.56 11.05
C LYS A 82 0.86 8.96 10.87
N LEU A 83 1.74 8.02 10.50
CA LEU A 83 3.14 8.32 10.21
C LEU A 83 3.28 9.29 9.04
N ALA A 84 2.60 9.03 7.92
CA ALA A 84 2.62 9.91 6.74
C ALA A 84 2.16 11.33 7.09
N ILE A 85 1.08 11.46 7.85
CA ILE A 85 0.58 12.76 8.34
C ILE A 85 1.59 13.44 9.26
N SER A 86 2.19 12.70 10.20
CA SER A 86 3.20 13.23 11.14
C SER A 86 4.43 13.75 10.43
N CYS A 87 4.79 13.12 9.32
CA CYS A 87 5.86 13.57 8.44
C CYS A 87 5.43 14.71 7.51
N GLY A 88 4.19 15.19 7.56
CA GLY A 88 3.68 16.28 6.72
C GLY A 88 3.60 15.91 5.24
N LEU A 89 3.31 14.65 4.90
CA LEU A 89 3.09 14.23 3.53
C LEU A 89 1.71 14.65 3.05
N SER A 90 1.60 14.93 1.75
CA SER A 90 0.34 15.00 1.02
C SER A 90 -0.10 13.60 0.62
N PHE A 91 -1.30 13.45 0.04
CA PHE A 91 -1.87 12.13 -0.28
C PHE A 91 -2.34 12.03 -1.72
N SER A 92 -1.99 10.93 -2.36
CA SER A 92 -2.58 10.47 -3.61
C SER A 92 -3.63 9.41 -3.29
N CYS A 93 -4.83 9.56 -3.83
CA CYS A 93 -5.94 8.63 -3.65
C CYS A 93 -6.67 8.37 -4.97
N SER A 94 -7.30 7.21 -5.09
CA SER A 94 -7.90 6.72 -6.33
C SER A 94 -9.36 6.29 -6.18
N SER A 95 -9.94 6.43 -4.98
CA SER A 95 -11.34 6.03 -4.72
C SER A 95 -12.04 6.94 -3.71
N PRO A 96 -13.40 7.02 -3.75
CA PRO A 96 -14.16 7.71 -2.72
C PRO A 96 -13.94 7.16 -1.31
N THR A 97 -13.69 5.87 -1.17
CA THR A 97 -13.41 5.23 0.12
C THR A 97 -12.09 5.72 0.72
N GLU A 98 -11.06 5.90 -0.11
CA GLU A 98 -9.80 6.50 0.32
C GLU A 98 -9.97 7.96 0.72
N LEU A 99 -10.72 8.75 -0.07
CA LEU A 99 -11.09 10.12 0.30
C LEU A 99 -11.86 10.18 1.64
N TYR A 100 -12.78 9.26 1.86
CA TYR A 100 -13.51 9.17 3.12
C TYR A 100 -12.57 8.94 4.31
N LYS A 101 -11.60 8.02 4.18
CA LYS A 101 -10.58 7.77 5.22
C LYS A 101 -9.77 9.03 5.53
N LEU A 102 -9.29 9.76 4.51
CA LEU A 102 -8.53 10.99 4.68
C LEU A 102 -9.34 12.09 5.37
N ARG A 103 -10.61 12.24 5.04
CA ARG A 103 -11.51 13.19 5.71
C ARG A 103 -11.69 12.88 7.20
N HIS A 104 -11.79 11.60 7.57
CA HIS A 104 -11.89 11.20 8.98
C HIS A 104 -10.58 11.44 9.76
N LEU A 105 -9.46 11.49 9.06
CA LEU A 105 -8.18 11.91 9.63
C LEU A 105 -7.98 13.43 9.61
N ASN A 106 -9.01 14.20 9.23
CA ASN A 106 -8.99 15.68 9.15
C ASN A 106 -7.88 16.22 8.22
N ILE A 107 -7.60 15.51 7.11
CA ILE A 107 -6.62 15.95 6.12
C ILE A 107 -7.23 17.07 5.27
N SER A 108 -6.45 18.14 5.08
CA SER A 108 -6.85 19.28 4.26
C SER A 108 -7.03 18.84 2.80
N PRO A 109 -8.18 19.15 2.16
CA PRO A 109 -8.39 18.84 0.75
C PRO A 109 -7.32 19.40 -0.21
N GLU A 110 -6.65 20.48 0.17
CA GLU A 110 -5.56 21.12 -0.59
C GLU A 110 -4.32 20.21 -0.70
N THR A 111 -4.17 19.24 0.20
CA THR A 111 -3.05 18.29 0.23
C THR A 111 -3.42 16.93 -0.36
N ILE A 112 -4.55 16.85 -1.06
CA ILE A 112 -5.03 15.59 -1.66
C ILE A 112 -5.08 15.74 -3.18
N LEU A 113 -4.51 14.77 -3.89
CA LEU A 113 -4.60 14.60 -5.33
C LEU A 113 -5.46 13.35 -5.63
N TYR A 114 -6.51 13.51 -6.42
CA TYR A 114 -7.36 12.40 -6.83
C TYR A 114 -6.89 11.86 -8.19
N THR A 115 -6.11 10.79 -8.17
CA THR A 115 -5.25 10.34 -9.28
C THR A 115 -5.88 9.31 -10.21
N MET A 116 -7.16 8.93 -10.03
CA MET A 116 -7.85 8.02 -10.94
C MET A 116 -8.12 8.72 -12.29
N PRO A 117 -7.52 8.27 -13.42
CA PRO A 117 -7.73 8.93 -14.71
C PRO A 117 -9.14 8.74 -15.30
N SER A 118 -9.83 7.65 -14.93
CA SER A 118 -11.19 7.35 -15.41
C SER A 118 -12.15 7.21 -14.22
N LYS A 119 -12.99 8.22 -14.01
CA LYS A 119 -13.91 8.34 -12.86
C LYS A 119 -15.37 8.22 -13.30
N THR A 120 -16.24 7.77 -12.42
CA THR A 120 -17.70 7.92 -12.61
C THR A 120 -18.13 9.34 -12.24
N ALA A 121 -19.28 9.79 -12.73
CA ALA A 121 -19.86 11.08 -12.34
C ALA A 121 -20.01 11.19 -10.81
N ALA A 122 -20.55 10.16 -10.16
CA ALA A 122 -20.73 10.13 -8.71
C ALA A 122 -19.38 10.26 -7.94
N HIS A 123 -18.29 9.69 -8.46
CA HIS A 123 -16.95 9.84 -7.85
C HIS A 123 -16.43 11.29 -8.01
N MET A 124 -16.68 11.94 -9.16
CA MET A 124 -16.30 13.34 -9.38
C MET A 124 -17.08 14.26 -8.45
N GLU A 125 -18.38 14.09 -8.36
CA GLU A 125 -19.26 14.85 -7.46
C GLU A 125 -18.81 14.70 -6.00
N TYR A 126 -18.55 13.47 -5.55
CA TYR A 126 -18.07 13.22 -4.19
C TYR A 126 -16.71 13.90 -3.91
N ALA A 127 -15.78 13.87 -4.85
CA ALA A 127 -14.48 14.53 -4.72
C ALA A 127 -14.65 16.05 -4.66
N ARG A 128 -15.41 16.63 -5.59
CA ARG A 128 -15.78 18.07 -5.61
C ARG A 128 -16.41 18.50 -4.29
N ASP A 129 -17.45 17.80 -3.84
CA ASP A 129 -18.21 18.12 -2.63
C ASP A 129 -17.36 17.90 -1.35
N SER A 130 -16.30 17.10 -1.45
CA SER A 130 -15.28 16.94 -0.42
C SER A 130 -14.23 18.07 -0.42
N GLY A 131 -14.32 19.03 -1.35
CA GLY A 131 -13.41 20.16 -1.46
C GLY A 131 -12.08 19.85 -2.16
N ILE A 132 -11.96 18.67 -2.78
CA ILE A 132 -10.76 18.31 -3.56
C ILE A 132 -10.66 19.24 -4.75
N LYS A 133 -9.42 19.60 -5.12
CA LYS A 133 -9.14 20.56 -6.20
C LYS A 133 -8.40 19.92 -7.37
N TYR A 134 -7.67 18.84 -7.14
CA TYR A 134 -6.69 18.30 -8.09
C TYR A 134 -7.11 16.90 -8.54
N THR A 135 -7.08 16.67 -9.86
CA THR A 135 -7.33 15.33 -10.42
C THR A 135 -6.60 15.13 -11.74
N THR A 136 -6.50 13.88 -12.18
CA THR A 136 -5.88 13.50 -13.46
C THR A 136 -6.92 13.14 -14.50
N PHE A 137 -6.54 13.26 -15.79
CA PHE A 137 -7.29 12.78 -16.94
C PHE A 137 -6.33 12.31 -18.03
N ASP A 138 -6.80 11.46 -18.96
CA ASP A 138 -6.03 10.95 -20.08
C ASP A 138 -6.84 10.71 -21.36
N SER A 139 -8.09 11.21 -21.41
CA SER A 139 -8.99 10.96 -22.53
C SER A 139 -10.02 12.08 -22.72
N SER A 140 -10.50 12.26 -23.97
CA SER A 140 -11.58 13.18 -24.34
C SER A 140 -12.89 12.88 -23.57
N GLN A 141 -13.19 11.59 -23.38
CA GLN A 141 -14.38 11.19 -22.64
C GLN A 141 -14.33 11.66 -21.18
N GLU A 142 -13.15 11.62 -20.56
CA GLU A 142 -12.97 12.11 -19.19
C GLU A 142 -13.10 13.62 -19.10
N LEU A 143 -12.58 14.38 -20.09
CA LEU A 143 -12.75 15.83 -20.17
C LEU A 143 -14.23 16.25 -20.22
N LYS A 144 -15.04 15.57 -21.04
CA LYS A 144 -16.50 15.83 -21.12
C LYS A 144 -17.18 15.60 -19.77
N LYS A 145 -16.90 14.49 -19.11
CA LYS A 145 -17.43 14.22 -17.77
C LYS A 145 -16.97 15.24 -16.73
N LEU A 146 -15.71 15.66 -16.76
CA LEU A 146 -15.18 16.71 -15.89
C LEU A 146 -15.88 18.04 -16.12
N LYS A 147 -16.14 18.42 -17.38
CA LYS A 147 -16.88 19.63 -17.71
C LYS A 147 -18.29 19.62 -17.10
N GLU A 148 -18.95 18.49 -17.13
CA GLU A 148 -20.31 18.33 -16.63
C GLU A 148 -20.38 18.25 -15.10
N ASN A 149 -19.44 17.53 -14.46
CA ASN A 149 -19.60 17.13 -13.05
C ASN A 149 -18.58 17.81 -12.10
N TRP A 150 -17.47 18.36 -12.66
CA TRP A 150 -16.42 19.01 -11.84
C TRP A 150 -15.65 20.08 -12.64
N PRO A 151 -16.33 21.13 -13.17
CA PRO A 151 -15.73 22.10 -14.11
C PRO A 151 -14.63 22.99 -13.50
N ASP A 152 -14.56 23.14 -12.20
CA ASP A 152 -13.55 23.93 -11.48
C ASP A 152 -12.31 23.14 -11.05
N ALA A 153 -12.25 21.86 -11.40
CA ALA A 153 -11.11 21.01 -11.11
C ALA A 153 -9.82 21.54 -11.76
N ARG A 154 -8.71 21.39 -11.07
CA ARG A 154 -7.35 21.63 -11.59
C ARG A 154 -6.79 20.32 -12.10
N LEU A 155 -6.56 20.26 -13.42
CA LEU A 155 -6.31 19.00 -14.11
C LEU A 155 -4.83 18.76 -14.36
N LEU A 156 -4.40 17.51 -14.22
CA LEU A 156 -3.11 17.01 -14.68
C LEU A 156 -3.34 16.03 -15.84
N LEU A 157 -2.76 16.31 -17.00
CA LEU A 157 -2.78 15.38 -18.12
C LEU A 157 -1.86 14.20 -17.83
N ARG A 158 -2.42 13.00 -17.74
CA ARG A 158 -1.61 11.79 -17.58
C ARG A 158 -1.14 11.27 -18.93
N ILE A 159 0.16 11.30 -19.12
CA ILE A 159 0.82 10.75 -20.33
C ILE A 159 1.38 9.35 -20.06
N ARG A 160 1.46 8.56 -21.10
CA ARG A 160 2.08 7.24 -21.10
C ARG A 160 3.59 7.39 -21.27
N VAL A 161 4.33 6.76 -20.35
CA VAL A 161 5.79 6.61 -20.41
C VAL A 161 6.09 5.13 -20.31
N GLY A 162 6.78 4.57 -21.31
CA GLY A 162 7.12 3.15 -21.31
C GLY A 162 8.06 2.84 -20.14
N SER A 163 7.71 1.81 -19.38
CA SER A 163 8.60 1.21 -18.39
C SER A 163 9.42 0.12 -19.08
N GLY A 164 10.72 0.10 -18.87
CA GLY A 164 11.54 -1.06 -19.23
C GLY A 164 11.33 -2.27 -18.31
N ASP A 165 10.35 -2.23 -17.40
CA ASP A 165 10.28 -3.04 -16.21
C ASP A 165 9.04 -3.96 -16.10
N GLU A 166 9.02 -4.79 -15.06
CA GLU A 166 8.13 -5.96 -14.91
C GLU A 166 6.63 -5.64 -14.82
N ILE A 167 6.24 -4.48 -14.25
CA ILE A 167 4.82 -4.11 -14.10
C ILE A 167 4.48 -2.89 -14.95
N LYS A 168 3.93 -3.14 -16.12
CA LYS A 168 3.53 -2.14 -17.10
C LYS A 168 2.18 -1.53 -16.75
N LEU A 169 2.17 -0.30 -16.26
CA LEU A 169 0.94 0.47 -16.01
C LEU A 169 0.46 1.26 -17.23
N GLU A 170 1.31 1.43 -18.22
CA GLU A 170 1.06 2.17 -19.47
C GLU A 170 0.07 1.48 -20.40
N GLU A 171 -0.22 0.20 -20.22
CA GLU A 171 -1.23 -0.51 -21.01
C GLU A 171 -2.66 -0.05 -20.68
N LYS A 172 -2.89 0.41 -19.45
CA LYS A 172 -4.22 0.77 -18.98
C LYS A 172 -4.50 2.27 -19.00
N PHE A 173 -3.53 3.09 -18.61
CA PHE A 173 -3.70 4.52 -18.41
C PHE A 173 -2.57 5.34 -19.03
N GLY A 174 -2.92 6.58 -19.36
CA GLY A 174 -2.05 7.57 -19.96
C GLY A 174 -2.24 7.69 -21.47
N CYS A 175 -2.45 8.92 -21.95
CA CYS A 175 -2.55 9.20 -23.38
C CYS A 175 -1.17 9.08 -24.05
N ASP A 176 -1.18 8.79 -25.35
CA ASP A 176 0.04 8.78 -26.14
C ASP A 176 0.57 10.20 -26.38
N PHE A 177 1.84 10.40 -26.04
CA PHE A 177 2.48 11.72 -26.14
C PHE A 177 2.44 12.29 -27.55
N LYS A 178 2.69 11.46 -28.59
CA LYS A 178 2.85 11.92 -29.97
C LYS A 178 1.52 12.20 -30.68
N SER A 179 0.51 11.37 -30.43
CA SER A 179 -0.74 11.38 -31.21
C SER A 179 -1.93 11.99 -30.46
N GLU A 180 -1.92 12.03 -29.13
CA GLU A 180 -3.08 12.39 -28.31
C GLU A 180 -2.86 13.60 -27.41
N ALA A 181 -1.69 13.72 -26.76
CA ALA A 181 -1.49 14.65 -25.65
C ALA A 181 -1.81 16.11 -26.00
N VAL A 182 -1.29 16.63 -27.12
CA VAL A 182 -1.55 18.02 -27.57
C VAL A 182 -3.03 18.22 -27.86
N LYS A 183 -3.69 17.27 -28.53
CA LYS A 183 -5.13 17.35 -28.84
C LYS A 183 -5.98 17.43 -27.59
N LEU A 184 -5.64 16.66 -26.54
CA LEU A 184 -6.34 16.68 -25.26
C LEU A 184 -6.13 18.00 -24.51
N LEU A 185 -4.97 18.62 -24.61
CA LEU A 185 -4.73 19.95 -24.04
C LEU A 185 -5.56 21.03 -24.73
N ASP A 186 -5.65 21.00 -26.07
CA ASP A 186 -6.46 21.94 -26.82
C ASP A 186 -7.96 21.70 -26.58
N GLU A 187 -8.43 20.45 -26.56
CA GLU A 187 -9.82 20.12 -26.19
C GLU A 187 -10.18 20.59 -24.78
N ALA A 188 -9.26 20.43 -23.82
CA ALA A 188 -9.49 20.95 -22.46
C ALA A 188 -9.65 22.46 -22.42
N ALA A 189 -8.84 23.18 -23.22
CA ALA A 189 -8.92 24.64 -23.34
C ALA A 189 -10.24 25.07 -24.02
N ASP A 190 -10.67 24.41 -25.09
CA ASP A 190 -11.94 24.66 -25.77
C ASP A 190 -13.15 24.43 -24.84
N LEU A 191 -13.05 23.44 -23.95
CA LEU A 191 -14.05 23.20 -22.92
C LEU A 191 -13.98 24.18 -21.75
N GLY A 192 -13.00 25.09 -21.73
CA GLY A 192 -12.76 26.02 -20.62
C GLY A 192 -12.32 25.34 -19.32
N LEU A 193 -11.70 24.18 -19.41
CA LEU A 193 -11.12 23.45 -18.27
C LEU A 193 -9.68 23.89 -18.01
N ARG A 194 -9.30 23.87 -16.74
CA ARG A 194 -7.97 24.35 -16.31
C ARG A 194 -6.97 23.20 -16.17
N VAL A 195 -6.13 23.00 -17.17
CA VAL A 195 -4.97 22.11 -17.05
C VAL A 195 -3.80 22.85 -16.41
N ILE A 196 -3.28 22.33 -15.32
CA ILE A 196 -2.20 22.95 -14.54
C ILE A 196 -0.88 22.21 -14.65
N GLY A 197 -0.84 21.07 -15.29
CA GLY A 197 0.38 20.29 -15.40
C GLY A 197 0.21 18.94 -16.07
N VAL A 198 1.28 18.18 -16.00
CA VAL A 198 1.43 16.84 -16.60
C VAL A 198 1.75 15.84 -15.51
N ALA A 199 1.16 14.65 -15.59
CA ALA A 199 1.46 13.51 -14.75
C ALA A 199 1.95 12.33 -15.59
N PHE A 200 2.87 11.55 -15.05
CA PHE A 200 3.26 10.26 -15.63
C PHE A 200 3.60 9.24 -14.52
N HIS A 201 3.63 7.97 -14.89
CA HIS A 201 4.05 6.91 -13.98
C HIS A 201 4.87 5.88 -14.78
N VAL A 202 6.06 5.55 -14.29
CA VAL A 202 7.04 4.72 -14.98
C VAL A 202 6.90 3.21 -14.76
N GLY A 203 5.82 2.76 -14.13
CA GLY A 203 5.66 1.37 -13.70
C GLY A 203 5.99 1.20 -12.21
N SER A 204 5.73 0.02 -11.66
CA SER A 204 6.07 -0.31 -10.26
C SER A 204 7.40 -1.06 -10.22
N MET A 205 8.24 -0.81 -9.23
CA MET A 205 9.59 -1.36 -9.07
C MET A 205 10.53 -0.98 -10.24
N CYS A 206 10.43 0.27 -10.70
CA CYS A 206 11.26 0.79 -11.77
C CYS A 206 12.70 0.98 -11.30
N THR A 207 13.62 0.23 -11.90
CA THR A 207 15.07 0.35 -11.67
C THR A 207 15.74 1.24 -12.72
N THR A 208 15.02 1.61 -13.77
CA THR A 208 15.55 2.32 -14.95
C THR A 208 15.33 3.83 -14.87
N ALA A 209 16.35 4.56 -14.44
CA ALA A 209 16.29 6.01 -14.30
C ALA A 209 15.95 6.76 -15.63
N SER A 210 16.27 6.17 -16.79
CA SER A 210 15.94 6.73 -18.11
C SER A 210 14.43 6.87 -18.37
N SER A 211 13.58 6.07 -17.72
CA SER A 211 12.13 6.20 -17.84
C SER A 211 11.63 7.51 -17.22
N TYR A 212 12.19 7.93 -16.09
CA TYR A 212 11.89 9.25 -15.52
C TYR A 212 12.37 10.39 -16.41
N LEU A 213 13.60 10.27 -16.96
CA LEU A 213 14.13 11.27 -17.91
C LEU A 213 13.20 11.44 -19.14
N LEU A 214 12.70 10.33 -19.69
CA LEU A 214 11.76 10.36 -20.81
C LEU A 214 10.45 11.08 -20.42
N GLY A 215 9.90 10.77 -19.25
CA GLY A 215 8.69 11.41 -18.73
C GLY A 215 8.86 12.93 -18.56
N PHE A 216 9.98 13.37 -17.99
CA PHE A 216 10.31 14.79 -17.87
C PHE A 216 10.48 15.47 -19.24
N THR A 217 11.12 14.79 -20.22
CA THR A 217 11.28 15.31 -21.56
C THR A 217 9.94 15.56 -22.25
N TYR A 218 9.01 14.61 -22.13
CA TYR A 218 7.65 14.77 -22.64
C TYR A 218 6.88 15.88 -21.91
N ALA A 219 6.98 15.93 -20.58
CA ALA A 219 6.36 16.98 -19.80
C ALA A 219 6.88 18.37 -20.21
N ARG A 220 8.20 18.53 -20.44
CA ARG A 220 8.80 19.79 -20.90
C ARG A 220 8.22 20.23 -22.24
N ALA A 221 8.14 19.34 -23.22
CA ALA A 221 7.57 19.66 -24.52
C ALA A 221 6.10 20.12 -24.44
N LEU A 222 5.30 19.52 -23.55
CA LEU A 222 3.91 19.93 -23.33
C LEU A 222 3.81 21.28 -22.58
N PHE A 223 4.69 21.57 -21.64
CA PHE A 223 4.79 22.89 -21.00
C PHE A 223 5.15 23.97 -22.02
N ASP A 224 6.06 23.68 -22.96
CA ASP A 224 6.43 24.62 -24.02
C ASP A 224 5.28 24.85 -25.00
N HIS A 225 4.51 23.81 -25.35
CA HIS A 225 3.28 23.92 -26.12
C HIS A 225 2.28 24.86 -25.46
N GLU A 226 1.96 24.62 -24.20
CA GLU A 226 1.02 25.45 -23.42
C GLU A 226 1.49 26.90 -23.30
N THR A 227 2.78 27.12 -23.08
CA THR A 227 3.36 28.47 -23.03
C THR A 227 3.20 29.20 -24.35
N LYS A 228 3.46 28.53 -25.49
CA LYS A 228 3.24 29.10 -26.84
C LYS A 228 1.77 29.43 -27.10
N ALA A 229 0.85 28.64 -26.53
CA ALA A 229 -0.58 28.89 -26.64
C ALA A 229 -1.10 29.93 -25.60
N GLY A 230 -0.20 30.61 -24.85
CA GLY A 230 -0.56 31.57 -23.83
C GLY A 230 -1.15 30.97 -22.54
N ARG A 231 -1.03 29.67 -22.36
CA ARG A 231 -1.52 28.91 -21.19
C ARG A 231 -0.36 28.56 -20.28
N LYS A 232 -0.59 28.45 -18.97
CA LYS A 232 0.48 28.24 -17.98
C LYS A 232 0.24 26.95 -17.19
N MET A 233 1.20 26.05 -17.27
CA MET A 233 1.34 24.91 -16.37
C MET A 233 2.32 25.21 -15.22
N THR A 234 2.11 24.56 -14.06
CA THR A 234 2.90 24.80 -12.85
C THR A 234 3.19 23.53 -12.04
N VAL A 235 2.78 22.35 -12.52
CA VAL A 235 2.94 21.08 -11.80
C VAL A 235 3.46 20.00 -12.76
N VAL A 236 4.50 19.30 -12.34
CA VAL A 236 4.93 18.02 -12.95
C VAL A 236 4.81 16.95 -11.89
N ASP A 237 3.99 15.93 -12.16
CA ASP A 237 3.83 14.75 -11.33
C ASP A 237 4.60 13.60 -11.96
N ILE A 238 5.63 13.12 -11.27
CA ILE A 238 6.49 12.05 -11.74
C ILE A 238 5.99 10.65 -11.32
N GLY A 239 4.82 10.58 -10.69
CA GLY A 239 4.23 9.33 -10.21
C GLY A 239 5.03 8.64 -9.12
N GLY A 240 4.84 7.32 -9.05
CA GLY A 240 5.61 6.42 -8.17
C GLY A 240 6.67 5.65 -8.95
N GLY A 241 6.82 4.37 -8.61
CA GLY A 241 7.72 3.44 -9.30
C GLY A 241 8.93 3.01 -8.47
N PHE A 242 9.26 3.73 -7.41
CA PHE A 242 10.44 3.49 -6.58
C PHE A 242 10.37 2.13 -5.87
N CYS A 243 11.47 1.35 -5.95
CA CYS A 243 11.60 0.05 -5.29
C CYS A 243 11.53 0.19 -3.76
N GLY A 244 10.83 -0.72 -3.13
CA GLY A 244 10.56 -0.66 -1.69
C GLY A 244 11.36 -1.63 -0.84
N ASP A 245 12.10 -2.57 -1.44
CA ASP A 245 12.93 -3.50 -0.69
C ASP A 245 14.11 -2.81 0.02
N LYS A 246 14.70 -3.49 1.00
CA LYS A 246 15.79 -2.91 1.80
C LYS A 246 17.10 -2.77 1.02
N GLU A 247 17.31 -3.60 0.02
CA GLU A 247 18.57 -3.72 -0.69
C GLU A 247 18.68 -2.69 -1.81
N THR A 248 17.56 -2.33 -2.43
CA THR A 248 17.53 -1.35 -3.52
C THR A 248 17.54 0.08 -2.97
N GLY A 249 18.62 0.79 -3.23
CA GLY A 249 18.77 2.20 -2.88
C GLY A 249 18.00 3.12 -3.84
N ILE A 250 17.78 4.38 -3.40
CA ILE A 250 17.17 5.42 -4.23
C ILE A 250 18.22 6.31 -4.94
N ASP A 251 19.50 6.15 -4.61
CA ASP A 251 20.54 7.12 -4.92
C ASP A 251 20.72 7.36 -6.42
N GLU A 252 20.78 6.29 -7.24
CA GLU A 252 20.99 6.44 -8.69
C GLU A 252 19.81 7.12 -9.37
N VAL A 253 18.58 6.71 -9.03
CA VAL A 253 17.36 7.28 -9.58
C VAL A 253 17.21 8.74 -9.15
N SER A 254 17.47 9.06 -7.89
CA SER A 254 17.35 10.42 -7.36
C SER A 254 18.37 11.39 -7.98
N LYS A 255 19.61 10.96 -8.25
CA LYS A 255 20.60 11.77 -8.96
C LYS A 255 20.12 12.17 -10.35
N VAL A 256 19.57 11.21 -11.11
CA VAL A 256 19.03 11.49 -12.45
C VAL A 256 17.83 12.42 -12.37
N ILE A 257 16.89 12.17 -11.44
CA ILE A 257 15.71 13.02 -11.24
C ILE A 257 16.15 14.46 -10.90
N ASN A 258 17.02 14.65 -9.92
CA ASN A 258 17.47 15.98 -9.51
C ASN A 258 18.15 16.73 -10.65
N LYS A 259 19.07 16.08 -11.34
CA LYS A 259 19.74 16.67 -12.53
C LYS A 259 18.72 17.08 -13.60
N THR A 260 17.76 16.21 -13.90
CA THR A 260 16.70 16.49 -14.89
C THR A 260 15.81 17.66 -14.48
N ILE A 261 15.49 17.78 -13.18
CA ILE A 261 14.73 18.92 -12.64
C ILE A 261 15.53 20.22 -12.83
N GLU A 262 16.81 20.22 -12.54
CA GLU A 262 17.68 21.40 -12.72
C GLU A 262 17.79 21.83 -14.18
N GLU A 263 17.89 20.87 -15.11
CA GLU A 263 18.04 21.13 -16.53
C GLU A 263 16.71 21.54 -17.23
N LEU A 264 15.61 20.83 -16.95
CA LEU A 264 14.36 21.00 -17.67
C LEU A 264 13.32 21.87 -16.93
N PHE A 265 13.37 21.94 -15.61
CA PHE A 265 12.42 22.68 -14.77
C PHE A 265 13.13 23.50 -13.68
N PRO A 266 14.05 24.42 -14.06
CA PRO A 266 14.81 25.22 -13.11
C PRO A 266 13.94 26.25 -12.35
N ASP A 267 12.77 26.66 -12.90
CA ASP A 267 11.86 27.60 -12.25
C ASP A 267 11.31 26.99 -10.94
N PRO A 268 11.59 27.58 -9.76
CA PRO A 268 11.11 27.07 -8.47
C PRO A 268 9.59 27.17 -8.31
N ASN A 269 8.90 27.95 -9.17
CA ASN A 269 7.43 28.04 -9.17
C ASN A 269 6.77 26.83 -9.84
N VAL A 270 7.52 26.02 -10.59
CA VAL A 270 7.05 24.72 -11.08
C VAL A 270 7.24 23.70 -9.96
N LYS A 271 6.12 23.23 -9.44
CA LYS A 271 6.10 22.18 -8.40
C LYS A 271 6.36 20.83 -9.03
N ILE A 272 7.34 20.13 -8.51
CA ILE A 272 7.57 18.73 -8.84
C ILE A 272 6.96 17.90 -7.72
N ILE A 273 6.02 17.02 -8.06
CA ILE A 273 5.39 16.12 -7.09
C ILE A 273 5.63 14.67 -7.49
N SER A 274 5.53 13.78 -6.52
CA SER A 274 5.70 12.33 -6.74
C SER A 274 4.73 11.56 -5.87
N GLU A 275 4.31 10.37 -6.34
CA GLU A 275 3.34 9.50 -5.70
C GLU A 275 3.96 8.17 -5.19
N PRO A 276 5.02 8.21 -4.36
CA PRO A 276 5.61 6.99 -3.82
C PRO A 276 4.66 6.33 -2.83
N GLY A 277 4.51 5.02 -2.99
CA GLY A 277 3.74 4.19 -2.04
C GLY A 277 4.61 3.05 -1.54
N ARG A 278 4.92 2.10 -2.43
CA ARG A 278 5.75 0.92 -2.18
C ARG A 278 7.03 1.27 -1.43
N TYR A 279 7.74 2.30 -1.86
CA TYR A 279 9.02 2.71 -1.27
C TYR A 279 8.96 2.91 0.25
N PHE A 280 7.85 3.40 0.79
CA PHE A 280 7.74 3.71 2.22
C PHE A 280 7.26 2.54 3.07
N CYS A 281 6.49 1.62 2.52
CA CYS A 281 5.83 0.59 3.32
C CYS A 281 6.34 -0.83 3.08
N GLU A 282 6.92 -1.15 1.91
CA GLU A 282 7.26 -2.54 1.56
C GLU A 282 8.21 -3.17 2.57
N SER A 283 9.36 -2.56 2.81
CA SER A 283 10.38 -3.09 3.74
C SER A 283 10.02 -2.98 5.21
N ALA A 284 9.04 -2.15 5.53
CA ALA A 284 8.63 -1.90 6.91
C ALA A 284 7.72 -2.99 7.49
N PHE A 285 7.19 -3.90 6.68
CA PHE A 285 6.29 -4.95 7.15
C PHE A 285 6.87 -6.33 6.88
N THR A 286 6.75 -7.19 7.88
CA THR A 286 7.10 -8.61 7.78
C THR A 286 5.89 -9.44 8.19
N LEU A 287 5.43 -10.34 7.30
CA LEU A 287 4.35 -11.26 7.57
C LEU A 287 4.88 -12.58 8.09
N TYR A 288 4.23 -13.11 9.12
CA TYR A 288 4.48 -14.42 9.70
C TYR A 288 3.26 -15.31 9.51
N CYS A 289 3.45 -16.45 8.84
CA CYS A 289 2.41 -17.45 8.59
C CYS A 289 2.77 -18.78 9.21
N SER A 290 1.85 -19.37 9.98
CA SER A 290 2.01 -20.74 10.48
C SER A 290 1.65 -21.75 9.39
N ILE A 291 2.21 -22.93 9.52
CA ILE A 291 1.97 -24.05 8.62
C ILE A 291 0.94 -24.96 9.26
N ASN A 292 -0.23 -25.07 8.62
CA ASN A 292 -1.32 -25.91 9.07
C ASN A 292 -1.03 -27.40 8.87
N SER A 293 -0.46 -27.74 7.71
CA SER A 293 -0.10 -29.13 7.35
C SER A 293 0.92 -29.20 6.23
N VAL A 294 1.58 -30.35 6.13
CA VAL A 294 2.50 -30.70 5.03
C VAL A 294 2.06 -32.03 4.45
N ARG A 295 1.95 -32.09 3.13
CA ARG A 295 1.58 -33.30 2.40
C ARG A 295 2.57 -33.57 1.29
N LYS A 296 3.08 -34.80 1.19
CA LYS A 296 3.85 -35.26 0.04
C LYS A 296 2.91 -35.65 -1.10
N SER A 297 3.16 -35.15 -2.30
CA SER A 297 2.39 -35.46 -3.49
C SER A 297 3.34 -35.91 -4.61
N LYS A 298 2.99 -37.02 -5.28
CA LYS A 298 3.65 -37.39 -6.53
C LYS A 298 3.06 -36.56 -7.67
N ARG A 299 3.92 -35.87 -8.41
CA ARG A 299 3.58 -35.18 -9.65
C ARG A 299 4.54 -35.64 -10.73
N GLU A 300 3.99 -36.35 -11.71
CA GLU A 300 4.79 -37.06 -12.72
C GLU A 300 5.83 -37.94 -12.02
N ASP A 301 7.12 -37.76 -12.28
CA ASP A 301 8.22 -38.56 -11.71
C ASP A 301 8.83 -37.95 -10.44
N LYS A 302 8.31 -36.78 -9.93
CA LYS A 302 8.85 -36.08 -8.77
C LYS A 302 7.91 -36.17 -7.57
N THR A 303 8.50 -36.19 -6.38
CA THR A 303 7.77 -36.00 -5.11
C THR A 303 7.96 -34.56 -4.66
N VAL A 304 6.86 -33.83 -4.52
CA VAL A 304 6.83 -32.42 -4.10
C VAL A 304 6.14 -32.30 -2.73
N ASN A 305 6.66 -31.44 -1.87
CA ASN A 305 6.05 -31.15 -0.59
C ASN A 305 5.02 -30.01 -0.77
N MET A 306 3.76 -30.32 -0.53
CA MET A 306 2.66 -29.34 -0.50
C MET A 306 2.52 -28.81 0.92
N ILE A 307 2.70 -27.49 1.10
CA ILE A 307 2.68 -26.82 2.38
C ILE A 307 1.44 -25.93 2.43
N TYR A 308 0.60 -26.11 3.44
CA TYR A 308 -0.63 -25.35 3.64
C TYR A 308 -0.46 -24.33 4.73
N LEU A 309 -0.62 -23.05 4.35
CA LEU A 309 -0.46 -21.89 5.22
C LEU A 309 -1.79 -21.46 5.84
N ASN A 310 -1.73 -20.62 6.86
CA ASN A 310 -2.90 -19.97 7.45
C ASN A 310 -3.23 -18.59 6.85
N ASP A 311 -2.51 -18.16 5.80
CA ASP A 311 -2.85 -17.06 4.90
C ASP A 311 -2.56 -17.45 3.44
N GLY A 312 -3.09 -16.73 2.46
CA GLY A 312 -3.00 -17.09 1.05
C GLY A 312 -3.30 -15.93 0.11
N ILE A 313 -3.54 -16.25 -1.18
CA ILE A 313 -3.77 -15.22 -2.21
C ILE A 313 -5.08 -14.44 -2.02
N TYR A 314 -6.04 -15.00 -1.32
CA TYR A 314 -7.30 -14.33 -0.95
C TYR A 314 -7.19 -13.50 0.32
N GLY A 315 -6.15 -13.74 1.12
CA GLY A 315 -5.71 -12.93 2.23
C GLY A 315 -4.72 -11.86 1.79
N THR A 316 -3.53 -11.88 2.37
CA THR A 316 -2.53 -10.83 2.15
C THR A 316 -1.33 -11.28 1.31
N ILE A 317 -1.29 -12.54 0.82
CA ILE A 317 -0.15 -13.09 0.06
C ILE A 317 -0.43 -13.15 -1.45
N ARG A 318 -1.16 -12.19 -1.99
CA ARG A 318 -1.50 -12.20 -3.42
C ARG A 318 -0.31 -11.90 -4.33
N PHE A 319 0.50 -10.93 -3.95
CA PHE A 319 1.70 -10.52 -4.68
C PHE A 319 2.91 -10.65 -3.77
N VAL A 320 3.78 -11.57 -4.10
CA VAL A 320 5.01 -11.84 -3.34
C VAL A 320 6.21 -11.57 -4.24
N ASN A 321 6.99 -10.58 -3.89
CA ASN A 321 8.18 -10.19 -4.65
C ASN A 321 9.45 -10.93 -4.17
N HIS A 322 9.41 -11.49 -2.95
CA HIS A 322 10.57 -12.15 -2.33
C HIS A 322 10.19 -13.53 -1.82
N LYS A 323 11.09 -14.50 -2.01
CA LYS A 323 10.89 -15.86 -1.49
C LYS A 323 10.77 -15.83 0.04
N PRO A 324 9.79 -16.53 0.64
CA PRO A 324 9.71 -16.64 2.09
C PRO A 324 10.86 -17.46 2.66
N THR A 325 11.17 -17.22 3.92
CA THR A 325 12.16 -17.99 4.66
C THR A 325 11.50 -18.79 5.78
N LYS A 326 12.05 -19.96 6.09
CA LYS A 326 11.62 -20.71 7.28
C LYS A 326 12.02 -19.92 8.53
N PHE A 327 11.09 -19.75 9.47
CA PHE A 327 11.40 -19.17 10.77
C PHE A 327 12.40 -20.06 11.51
N LYS A 328 13.53 -19.47 11.92
CA LYS A 328 14.57 -20.17 12.69
C LYS A 328 14.33 -19.94 14.18
N ARG A 329 14.07 -21.02 14.92
CA ARG A 329 14.13 -20.98 16.37
C ARG A 329 15.60 -20.86 16.82
N HIS A 330 15.82 -20.30 18.01
CA HIS A 330 17.17 -20.04 18.51
C HIS A 330 18.07 -21.31 18.52
N ASP A 331 17.47 -22.50 18.67
CA ASP A 331 18.16 -23.77 18.85
C ASP A 331 18.16 -24.66 17.59
N SER A 332 17.69 -24.17 16.45
CA SER A 332 17.63 -24.98 15.23
C SER A 332 18.92 -24.89 14.42
N ALA A 333 19.51 -26.06 14.16
CA ALA A 333 20.62 -26.17 13.21
C ALA A 333 20.22 -25.70 11.81
N ASP A 334 21.11 -25.04 11.11
CA ASP A 334 20.90 -24.61 9.73
C ASP A 334 20.88 -25.85 8.84
N SER A 335 19.71 -26.20 8.31
CA SER A 335 19.57 -27.32 7.38
C SER A 335 19.84 -26.80 5.97
N SER A 336 20.99 -27.18 5.42
CA SER A 336 21.38 -26.88 4.04
C SER A 336 20.63 -27.72 2.99
N ASN A 337 19.79 -28.67 3.41
CA ASN A 337 19.07 -29.57 2.49
C ASN A 337 17.76 -28.91 2.05
N LEU A 338 17.79 -28.20 0.92
CA LEU A 338 16.60 -27.57 0.33
C LEU A 338 15.74 -28.62 -0.38
N GLN A 339 14.43 -28.50 -0.28
CA GLN A 339 13.42 -29.35 -0.89
C GLN A 339 12.45 -28.50 -1.71
N GLU A 340 12.09 -28.99 -2.87
CA GLU A 340 11.06 -28.38 -3.71
C GLU A 340 9.70 -28.40 -2.97
N VAL A 341 9.04 -27.25 -2.92
CA VAL A 341 7.79 -27.06 -2.20
C VAL A 341 6.76 -26.30 -3.04
N ILE A 342 5.50 -26.55 -2.79
CA ILE A 342 4.37 -25.77 -3.29
C ILE A 342 3.62 -25.20 -2.09
N LEU A 343 3.42 -23.88 -2.08
CA LEU A 343 2.70 -23.19 -1.01
C LEU A 343 1.22 -23.03 -1.40
N TRP A 344 0.34 -23.39 -0.48
CA TRP A 344 -1.11 -23.25 -0.60
C TRP A 344 -1.66 -22.38 0.53
N GLY A 345 -2.60 -21.51 0.20
CA GLY A 345 -3.38 -20.78 1.20
C GLY A 345 -4.43 -21.67 1.89
N PRO A 346 -5.18 -21.10 2.84
CA PRO A 346 -6.09 -21.84 3.70
C PRO A 346 -7.47 -22.10 3.09
N SER A 347 -7.78 -21.53 1.93
CA SER A 347 -9.10 -21.70 1.31
C SER A 347 -9.26 -23.05 0.61
N CYS A 348 -10.49 -23.46 0.33
CA CYS A 348 -10.78 -24.66 -0.43
C CYS A 348 -10.62 -24.47 -1.96
N ASP A 349 -10.28 -23.28 -2.41
CA ASP A 349 -10.12 -22.98 -3.82
C ASP A 349 -8.76 -23.45 -4.34
N SER A 350 -8.77 -24.16 -5.46
CA SER A 350 -7.56 -24.65 -6.15
C SER A 350 -6.69 -23.53 -6.77
N TYR A 351 -7.21 -22.30 -6.85
CA TYR A 351 -6.43 -21.13 -7.25
C TYR A 351 -5.60 -20.53 -6.10
N ASP A 352 -5.82 -20.96 -4.85
CA ASP A 352 -5.13 -20.43 -3.67
C ASP A 352 -3.68 -20.94 -3.54
N GLN A 353 -2.95 -20.92 -4.66
CA GLN A 353 -1.53 -21.25 -4.73
C GLN A 353 -0.68 -19.98 -4.65
N VAL A 354 0.17 -19.91 -3.63
CA VAL A 354 1.09 -18.80 -3.42
C VAL A 354 2.32 -18.98 -4.31
N MET A 355 2.74 -17.93 -5.02
CA MET A 355 3.91 -17.92 -5.92
C MET A 355 3.88 -19.01 -6.99
N LYS A 356 2.72 -19.21 -7.64
CA LYS A 356 2.47 -20.30 -8.57
C LYS A 356 3.51 -20.44 -9.68
N GLU A 357 4.02 -19.32 -10.19
CA GLU A 357 4.95 -19.29 -11.32
C GLU A 357 6.43 -19.46 -10.91
N VAL A 358 6.70 -19.69 -9.63
CA VAL A 358 8.06 -19.78 -9.09
C VAL A 358 8.32 -21.14 -8.49
N VAL A 359 9.43 -21.78 -8.89
CA VAL A 359 9.94 -22.98 -8.20
C VAL A 359 10.54 -22.55 -6.86
N LEU A 360 9.91 -23.00 -5.78
CA LEU A 360 10.33 -22.72 -4.42
C LEU A 360 11.11 -23.89 -3.84
N GLU A 361 12.24 -23.57 -3.22
CA GLU A 361 13.02 -24.53 -2.45
C GLU A 361 13.20 -24.00 -1.03
N LEU A 362 12.80 -24.78 -0.04
CA LEU A 362 12.87 -24.45 1.37
C LEU A 362 13.54 -25.58 2.15
N PRO A 363 14.16 -25.29 3.32
CA PRO A 363 14.58 -26.30 4.27
C PRO A 363 13.43 -27.22 4.66
N PRO A 364 13.67 -28.43 5.18
CA PRO A 364 12.61 -29.33 5.65
C PRO A 364 11.63 -28.62 6.59
N ILE A 365 10.35 -28.74 6.28
CA ILE A 365 9.25 -28.04 6.94
C ILE A 365 8.29 -29.09 7.51
N THR A 366 7.78 -28.81 8.72
CA THR A 366 6.79 -29.62 9.42
C THR A 366 5.55 -28.79 9.77
N ALA A 367 4.46 -29.44 10.13
CA ALA A 367 3.32 -28.73 10.70
C ALA A 367 3.74 -28.00 11.99
N ASN A 368 3.16 -26.84 12.23
CA ASN A 368 3.51 -25.91 13.32
C ASN A 368 4.84 -25.12 13.12
N ASP A 369 5.58 -25.34 12.03
CA ASP A 369 6.61 -24.40 11.62
C ASP A 369 5.97 -23.09 11.13
N TRP A 370 6.77 -22.06 10.94
CA TRP A 370 6.34 -20.77 10.43
C TRP A 370 7.18 -20.36 9.21
N LEU A 371 6.54 -19.69 8.27
CA LEU A 371 7.22 -18.97 7.19
C LEU A 371 7.19 -17.47 7.44
N VAL A 372 8.26 -16.81 7.05
CA VAL A 372 8.47 -15.37 7.20
C VAL A 372 8.56 -14.75 5.80
N PHE A 373 7.67 -13.81 5.52
CA PHE A 373 7.66 -13.03 4.30
C PHE A 373 8.13 -11.62 4.64
N SER A 374 9.40 -11.34 4.37
CA SER A 374 10.00 -10.00 4.52
C SER A 374 9.59 -9.10 3.36
N ASN A 375 9.74 -7.77 3.52
CA ASN A 375 9.36 -6.79 2.50
C ASN A 375 7.91 -7.00 2.00
N HIS A 376 6.98 -7.16 2.94
CA HIS A 376 5.60 -7.55 2.63
C HIS A 376 4.56 -6.49 3.03
N GLY A 377 4.91 -5.19 2.88
CA GLY A 377 4.06 -4.08 3.29
C GLY A 377 3.29 -3.39 2.17
N ALA A 378 3.68 -3.60 0.91
CA ALA A 378 3.08 -2.89 -0.21
C ALA A 378 2.15 -3.79 -1.04
N TYR A 379 0.91 -3.34 -1.25
CA TYR A 379 -0.09 -4.06 -2.06
C TYR A 379 -0.35 -5.48 -1.53
N THR A 380 -0.45 -5.62 -0.23
CA THR A 380 -0.73 -6.86 0.49
C THR A 380 -2.06 -6.74 1.25
N ILE A 381 -2.06 -6.04 2.38
CA ILE A 381 -3.26 -5.82 3.22
C ILE A 381 -4.37 -5.12 2.43
N THR A 382 -4.04 -4.20 1.53
CA THR A 382 -5.01 -3.48 0.69
C THR A 382 -5.65 -4.35 -0.39
N TYR A 383 -5.10 -5.53 -0.68
CA TYR A 383 -5.67 -6.52 -1.61
C TYR A 383 -6.45 -7.64 -0.92
N GLU A 384 -6.51 -7.62 0.40
CA GLU A 384 -7.28 -8.60 1.17
C GLU A 384 -8.72 -8.69 0.67
N THR A 385 -9.23 -9.90 0.58
CA THR A 385 -10.61 -10.20 0.24
C THR A 385 -11.34 -10.80 1.45
N ARG A 386 -12.67 -10.87 1.38
CA ARG A 386 -13.48 -11.57 2.37
C ARG A 386 -13.83 -13.00 1.95
N PHE A 387 -13.08 -13.56 1.00
CA PHE A 387 -13.32 -14.91 0.51
C PHE A 387 -13.23 -15.92 1.68
N SER A 388 -14.19 -16.81 1.77
CA SER A 388 -14.32 -17.79 2.87
C SER A 388 -14.33 -17.20 4.28
N SER A 389 -14.61 -15.90 4.43
CA SER A 389 -14.59 -15.18 5.73
C SER A 389 -13.28 -15.36 6.51
N LEU A 390 -12.15 -15.50 5.80
CA LEU A 390 -10.83 -15.57 6.41
C LEU A 390 -10.54 -14.30 7.22
N MET A 391 -9.83 -14.46 8.32
CA MET A 391 -9.51 -13.34 9.21
C MET A 391 -8.30 -12.58 8.67
N THR A 392 -8.39 -11.25 8.67
CA THR A 392 -7.24 -10.37 8.41
C THR A 392 -6.12 -10.63 9.41
N PRO A 393 -4.86 -10.80 8.97
CA PRO A 393 -3.73 -10.87 9.87
C PRO A 393 -3.62 -9.64 10.78
N LEU A 394 -3.37 -9.84 12.06
CA LEU A 394 -3.17 -8.75 13.03
C LEU A 394 -1.85 -8.03 12.73
N ILE A 395 -1.87 -6.70 12.82
CA ILE A 395 -0.67 -5.87 12.67
C ILE A 395 -0.16 -5.50 14.06
N ARG A 396 1.07 -5.91 14.37
CA ARG A 396 1.81 -5.54 15.57
C ARG A 396 2.80 -4.46 15.19
N THR A 397 2.48 -3.21 15.50
CA THR A 397 3.38 -2.09 15.25
C THR A 397 4.42 -2.01 16.34
N VAL A 398 5.66 -1.84 15.94
CA VAL A 398 6.81 -1.64 16.84
C VAL A 398 7.52 -0.35 16.49
N VAL A 399 8.13 0.31 17.48
CA VAL A 399 8.81 1.58 17.31
C VAL A 399 9.91 1.72 18.37
N SER A 400 11.05 2.30 18.00
CA SER A 400 12.10 2.65 18.95
C SER A 400 11.66 3.81 19.86
N TRP A 401 12.31 3.92 21.01
CA TRP A 401 12.11 5.04 21.93
C TRP A 401 12.34 6.40 21.25
N ASP A 402 13.40 6.51 20.45
CA ASP A 402 13.78 7.76 19.78
C ASP A 402 12.74 8.22 18.75
N THR A 403 12.24 7.30 17.93
CA THR A 403 11.21 7.59 16.94
C THR A 403 9.87 7.89 17.63
N MET A 404 9.51 7.16 18.68
CA MET A 404 8.32 7.46 19.47
C MET A 404 8.38 8.87 20.03
N LEU A 405 9.54 9.33 20.58
CA LEU A 405 9.70 10.70 21.07
C LEU A 405 9.47 11.76 20.00
N LYS A 406 9.89 11.51 18.76
CA LYS A 406 9.65 12.40 17.62
C LYS A 406 8.18 12.45 17.22
N LEU A 407 7.49 11.31 17.26
CA LEU A 407 6.11 11.16 16.79
C LEU A 407 5.07 11.61 17.84
N LYS A 408 5.29 11.38 19.13
CA LYS A 408 4.33 11.65 20.21
C LYS A 408 3.88 13.12 20.31
N ASN A 409 4.68 14.04 19.79
CA ASN A 409 4.38 15.48 19.77
C ASN A 409 3.66 15.93 18.50
N SER A 410 3.38 15.00 17.57
CA SER A 410 2.63 15.34 16.35
C SER A 410 1.13 15.44 16.64
N LYS A 411 0.39 16.15 15.75
CA LYS A 411 -1.05 16.38 15.93
C LYS A 411 -1.92 15.11 15.85
N VAL A 412 -1.36 13.99 15.34
CA VAL A 412 -2.13 12.75 15.06
C VAL A 412 -1.77 11.58 15.96
N PHE A 413 -0.61 11.64 16.63
CA PHE A 413 -0.25 10.66 17.65
C PHE A 413 -0.56 11.19 19.05
N SER A 414 -1.00 10.28 19.90
CA SER A 414 -1.25 10.52 21.32
C SER A 414 -0.50 9.49 22.18
N SER A 415 -0.41 9.72 23.48
CA SER A 415 0.17 8.73 24.40
C SER A 415 -0.51 7.35 24.35
N ARG A 416 -1.80 7.32 23.94
CA ARG A 416 -2.57 6.06 23.80
C ARG A 416 -2.16 5.21 22.58
N ASP A 417 -1.44 5.81 21.64
CA ASP A 417 -0.95 5.10 20.46
C ASP A 417 0.34 4.31 20.74
N PHE A 418 0.90 4.43 21.96
CA PHE A 418 2.16 3.80 22.34
C PHE A 418 2.02 3.03 23.65
N ILE A 419 2.60 1.82 23.70
CA ILE A 419 2.78 1.06 24.93
C ILE A 419 4.26 1.11 25.27
N VAL A 420 4.57 1.70 26.42
CA VAL A 420 5.91 1.73 27.02
C VAL A 420 5.91 0.77 28.19
N HIS A 421 6.80 -0.20 28.18
CA HIS A 421 6.93 -1.14 29.31
C HIS A 421 7.78 -0.51 30.41
N PRO A 422 7.33 -0.52 31.69
CA PRO A 422 8.04 0.16 32.77
C PRO A 422 9.41 -0.41 33.09
N ASP A 423 9.67 -1.70 32.77
CA ASP A 423 10.84 -2.42 33.29
C ASP A 423 11.90 -2.75 32.24
N ASN A 424 11.87 -2.15 31.03
CA ASN A 424 12.77 -2.53 29.93
C ASN A 424 12.85 -4.05 29.66
N SER A 425 11.99 -4.84 30.26
CA SER A 425 11.93 -6.28 30.04
C SER A 425 11.21 -6.55 28.72
N MET A 426 11.71 -7.50 27.93
CA MET A 426 11.02 -8.03 26.75
C MET A 426 9.73 -8.80 27.09
N ALA A 427 9.21 -8.70 28.27
CA ALA A 427 7.88 -9.19 28.61
C ALA A 427 6.89 -8.31 27.84
N LEU A 428 6.61 -8.69 26.58
CA LEU A 428 5.47 -8.16 25.87
C LEU A 428 4.26 -8.27 26.78
N PRO A 429 3.51 -7.20 27.06
CA PRO A 429 2.30 -7.30 27.86
C PRO A 429 1.29 -8.10 27.04
N ILE A 430 1.28 -9.40 27.30
CA ILE A 430 0.47 -10.37 26.60
C ILE A 430 -0.82 -10.55 27.37
N THR A 431 -1.52 -9.49 27.55
CA THR A 431 -2.97 -9.56 27.61
C THR A 431 -3.46 -9.29 26.21
N MET A 432 -3.60 -10.34 25.39
CA MET A 432 -4.51 -10.26 24.26
C MET A 432 -5.80 -9.65 24.77
N PRO A 433 -6.41 -8.65 24.08
CA PRO A 433 -7.82 -8.43 24.30
C PRO A 433 -8.47 -9.80 24.09
N PRO A 434 -9.33 -10.29 25.03
CA PRO A 434 -9.90 -11.61 24.91
C PRO A 434 -10.50 -11.72 23.51
N LEU A 435 -10.08 -12.71 22.73
CA LEU A 435 -10.80 -13.16 21.55
C LEU A 435 -12.25 -13.21 22.01
N LEU A 436 -13.12 -12.38 21.41
CA LEU A 436 -14.53 -12.24 21.70
C LEU A 436 -15.05 -13.41 22.55
N THR A 437 -14.95 -13.32 23.87
CA THR A 437 -15.66 -14.23 24.75
C THR A 437 -17.10 -13.99 24.39
N LYS A 438 -17.77 -15.07 23.99
CA LYS A 438 -19.20 -15.11 23.73
C LYS A 438 -19.89 -14.13 24.68
N SER A 439 -20.51 -13.10 24.10
CA SER A 439 -21.44 -12.28 24.86
C SER A 439 -22.39 -13.26 25.57
N GLU A 440 -22.43 -13.20 26.88
CA GLU A 440 -23.46 -13.95 27.62
C GLU A 440 -24.80 -13.66 26.97
N PRO A 441 -25.60 -14.67 26.67
CA PRO A 441 -26.90 -14.47 26.09
C PRO A 441 -27.75 -13.68 27.08
N SER A 442 -28.01 -12.41 26.79
CA SER A 442 -29.03 -11.67 27.50
C SER A 442 -30.33 -12.48 27.41
N SER A 443 -30.95 -12.77 28.54
CA SER A 443 -32.17 -13.52 28.66
C SER A 443 -33.36 -12.80 28.03
N LYS A 444 -33.42 -12.73 26.67
CA LYS A 444 -34.62 -12.36 25.93
C LYS A 444 -35.12 -13.58 25.19
N LYS A 445 -36.35 -13.96 25.55
CA LYS A 445 -37.15 -15.06 24.99
C LYS A 445 -36.93 -15.26 23.49
N VAL A 446 -36.29 -16.36 23.11
CA VAL A 446 -36.11 -16.82 21.73
C VAL A 446 -37.48 -17.29 21.22
N ARG A 447 -38.03 -16.61 20.24
CA ARG A 447 -39.10 -17.15 19.38
C ARG A 447 -38.52 -18.32 18.59
N ARG A 448 -39.10 -19.51 18.74
CA ARG A 448 -38.70 -20.72 17.98
C ARG A 448 -38.94 -20.48 16.51
N HIS A 449 -37.88 -20.55 15.71
CA HIS A 449 -37.95 -20.68 14.25
C HIS A 449 -38.25 -22.15 13.87
N PRO A 450 -38.94 -22.40 12.77
CA PRO A 450 -39.28 -23.77 12.33
C PRO A 450 -38.01 -24.56 11.97
N GLN A 451 -38.03 -25.84 12.32
CA GLN A 451 -36.93 -26.78 12.05
C GLN A 451 -36.73 -26.98 10.55
N ILE A 452 -35.47 -26.91 10.12
CA ILE A 452 -35.04 -27.31 8.77
C ILE A 452 -34.96 -28.84 8.75
N PRO A 453 -35.49 -29.53 7.74
CA PRO A 453 -35.43 -30.99 7.65
C PRO A 453 -33.98 -31.47 7.49
N THR A 454 -33.63 -32.48 8.25
CA THR A 454 -32.35 -33.20 8.13
C THR A 454 -32.32 -33.96 6.80
N LEU A 455 -31.32 -33.67 5.97
CA LEU A 455 -30.98 -34.50 4.81
C LEU A 455 -30.35 -35.80 5.33
N THR A 456 -31.07 -36.91 5.20
CA THR A 456 -30.52 -38.27 5.27
C THR A 456 -29.92 -38.61 3.90
N VAL A 457 -28.63 -38.97 3.90
CA VAL A 457 -27.90 -39.54 2.78
C VAL A 457 -28.19 -41.04 2.75
#